data_f2e5246ee0969cf984ad08e6d5e77127
#
_entry.id   f2e5246ee0969cf984ad08e6d5e77127
#
_cell.length_a   1.000
_cell.length_b   1.000
_cell.length_c   1.000
_cell.angle_alpha   90.00
_cell.angle_beta   90.00
_cell.angle_gamma   90.00
#
_symmetry.space_group_name_H-M   'P 1'
#
loop_
_entity.id
_entity.type
_entity.pdbx_description
1 polymer ?
#
loop_
_entity_poly.entity_id
_entity_poly.type
_entity_poly.pdbx_seq_one_letter_code
_entity_poly.pdbx_strand_id
1 'polypeptide(L)'
;NGRILAARGIEYNELNREQATVPSSAEVLQNMHGTAPGMWFTRGGKAVVSLPGVPFEMKELMETEVMPRLAAHFRQSKVVHRTAITYGLAESVLAATIAEWEAALPGYLHLAYLPSPSQIRLRLSAYDIEGRREEEEIERRFKVLERLIPDYFIGYGDATVASATADLLR
;
A
#
# COMPACT_ATOMS: atom_id res chain seq x y z
N ASN A 1 14.94 18.96 19.54
CA ASN A 1 16.36 18.59 19.25
C ASN A 1 17.25 18.72 20.48
N GLY A 2 17.22 19.81 21.26
CA GLY A 2 18.10 20.01 22.41
C GLY A 2 18.04 18.89 23.46
N ARG A 3 16.87 18.30 23.73
CA ARG A 3 16.72 17.20 24.68
C ARG A 3 17.36 15.90 24.19
N ILE A 4 17.29 15.60 22.88
CA ILE A 4 17.86 14.39 22.27
C ILE A 4 19.39 14.50 22.25
N LEU A 5 19.93 15.67 21.91
CA LEU A 5 21.36 15.93 21.92
C LEU A 5 21.95 15.87 23.33
N ALA A 6 21.26 16.45 24.31
CA ALA A 6 21.66 16.38 25.72
C ALA A 6 21.66 14.94 26.26
N ALA A 7 20.66 14.11 25.90
CA ALA A 7 20.60 12.69 26.28
C ALA A 7 21.73 11.86 25.66
N ARG A 8 22.31 12.31 24.55
CA ARG A 8 23.47 11.68 23.87
C ARG A 8 24.81 12.30 24.22
N GLY A 9 24.85 13.25 25.15
CA GLY A 9 26.10 13.93 25.57
C GLY A 9 26.69 14.83 24.47
N ILE A 10 25.91 15.23 23.49
CA ILE A 10 26.36 16.10 22.38
C ILE A 10 26.10 17.55 22.76
N GLU A 11 27.16 18.37 22.72
CA GLU A 11 27.10 19.80 23.00
C GLU A 11 26.26 20.54 21.96
N TYR A 12 25.33 21.37 22.42
CA TYR A 12 24.41 22.15 21.56
C TYR A 12 25.15 23.35 20.98
N ASN A 13 25.69 23.21 19.78
CA ASN A 13 26.41 24.26 19.06
C ASN A 13 25.53 24.94 17.98
N GLU A 14 26.08 25.97 17.34
CA GLU A 14 25.36 26.79 16.34
C GLU A 14 24.92 25.97 15.10
N LEU A 15 25.74 25.01 14.67
CA LEU A 15 25.43 24.07 13.58
C LEU A 15 24.21 23.19 13.92
N ASN A 16 24.12 22.73 15.17
CA ASN A 16 22.98 21.94 15.65
C ASN A 16 21.70 22.80 15.74
N ARG A 17 21.86 24.10 15.97
CA ARG A 17 20.75 25.05 16.00
C ARG A 17 20.20 25.32 14.59
N GLU A 18 21.07 25.47 13.59
CA GLU A 18 20.66 25.62 12.18
C GLU A 18 19.94 24.38 11.66
N GLN A 19 20.41 23.17 12.01
CA GLN A 19 19.75 21.90 11.67
C GLN A 19 18.35 21.73 12.31
N ALA A 20 18.08 22.46 13.39
CA ALA A 20 16.78 22.46 14.05
C ALA A 20 15.79 23.46 13.43
N THR A 21 16.22 24.25 12.46
CA THR A 21 15.37 25.27 11.82
C THR A 21 14.49 24.61 10.78
N VAL A 22 13.19 24.85 10.89
CA VAL A 22 12.17 24.38 9.94
C VAL A 22 11.43 25.59 9.37
N PRO A 23 10.88 25.50 8.14
CA PRO A 23 10.04 26.55 7.58
C PRO A 23 8.89 26.92 8.51
N SER A 24 8.58 28.20 8.64
CA SER A 24 7.49 28.68 9.51
C SER A 24 6.09 28.19 9.10
N SER A 25 5.96 27.76 7.84
CA SER A 25 4.74 27.13 7.32
C SER A 25 4.63 25.62 7.61
N ALA A 26 5.67 25.03 8.19
CA ALA A 26 5.69 23.60 8.53
C ALA A 26 5.11 23.37 9.93
N GLU A 27 4.26 22.39 10.03
CA GLU A 27 3.93 21.73 11.30
C GLU A 27 4.93 20.62 11.54
N VAL A 28 5.63 20.67 12.68
CA VAL A 28 6.72 19.73 12.99
C VAL A 28 6.14 18.39 13.45
N LEU A 29 6.56 17.31 12.79
CA LEU A 29 6.32 15.94 13.23
C LEU A 29 7.55 15.49 14.03
N GLN A 30 7.34 15.16 15.29
CA GLN A 30 8.46 14.92 16.21
C GLN A 30 9.08 13.55 15.98
N ASN A 31 10.33 13.53 15.54
CA ASN A 31 11.12 12.30 15.44
C ASN A 31 11.71 11.95 16.81
N MET A 32 11.29 10.82 17.37
CA MET A 32 11.79 10.36 18.68
C MET A 32 13.14 9.63 18.61
N HIS A 33 13.54 9.20 17.42
CA HIS A 33 14.73 8.36 17.20
C HIS A 33 15.89 9.06 16.51
N GLY A 34 15.65 10.20 15.89
CA GLY A 34 16.63 10.96 15.15
C GLY A 34 16.58 12.45 15.39
N THR A 35 17.55 13.17 14.82
CA THR A 35 17.66 14.64 14.93
C THR A 35 16.88 15.38 13.86
N ALA A 36 16.60 14.74 12.73
CA ALA A 36 15.84 15.33 11.64
C ALA A 36 14.31 15.16 11.91
N PRO A 37 13.54 16.24 12.05
CA PRO A 37 12.08 16.14 12.22
C PRO A 37 11.41 15.78 10.90
N GLY A 38 10.20 15.20 10.99
CA GLY A 38 9.26 15.24 9.89
C GLY A 38 8.59 16.61 9.81
N MET A 39 8.05 16.95 8.64
CA MET A 39 7.36 18.23 8.41
C MET A 39 6.06 17.97 7.64
N TRP A 40 4.98 18.57 8.14
CA TRP A 40 3.66 18.52 7.51
C TRP A 40 3.30 19.91 7.01
N PHE A 41 2.86 19.99 5.76
CA PHE A 41 2.41 21.21 5.12
C PHE A 41 1.00 21.02 4.56
N THR A 42 0.14 22.01 4.72
CA THR A 42 -1.19 22.02 4.11
C THR A 42 -1.41 23.27 3.28
N ARG A 43 -1.96 23.09 2.08
CA ARG A 43 -2.37 24.19 1.22
C ARG A 43 -3.50 23.78 0.29
N GLY A 44 -4.58 24.54 0.26
CA GLY A 44 -5.70 24.30 -0.66
C GLY A 44 -6.30 22.90 -0.58
N GLY A 45 -6.46 22.35 0.63
CA GLY A 45 -6.99 20.99 0.85
C GLY A 45 -6.02 19.86 0.50
N LYS A 46 -4.76 20.18 0.19
CA LYS A 46 -3.70 19.19 -0.07
C LYS A 46 -2.71 19.17 1.08
N ALA A 47 -2.12 18.00 1.33
CA ALA A 47 -1.02 17.85 2.28
C ALA A 47 0.26 17.40 1.57
N VAL A 48 1.39 17.94 2.01
CA VAL A 48 2.74 17.50 1.63
C VAL A 48 3.47 17.14 2.90
N VAL A 49 4.10 15.98 2.93
CA VAL A 49 4.84 15.50 4.09
C VAL A 49 6.29 15.29 3.70
N SER A 50 7.21 15.85 4.47
CA SER A 50 8.64 15.59 4.37
C SER A 50 9.05 14.72 5.54
N LEU A 51 9.78 13.64 5.28
CA LEU A 51 10.20 12.66 6.27
C LEU A 51 11.71 12.44 6.23
N PRO A 52 12.33 12.01 7.35
CA PRO A 52 13.72 11.63 7.38
C PRO A 52 14.04 10.52 6.37
N GLY A 53 15.28 10.53 5.84
CA GLY A 53 15.75 9.50 4.91
C GLY A 53 16.07 8.14 5.55
N VAL A 54 16.16 8.07 6.87
CA VAL A 54 16.46 6.83 7.60
C VAL A 54 15.19 5.97 7.66
N PRO A 55 15.18 4.74 7.11
CA PRO A 55 13.96 3.96 6.89
C PRO A 55 13.15 3.67 8.15
N PHE A 56 13.78 3.35 9.28
CA PHE A 56 13.05 3.06 10.51
C PHE A 56 12.39 4.31 11.13
N GLU A 57 13.08 5.46 11.08
CA GLU A 57 12.53 6.75 11.54
C GLU A 57 11.33 7.18 10.69
N MET A 58 11.47 7.04 9.36
CA MET A 58 10.40 7.33 8.41
C MET A 58 9.17 6.47 8.65
N LYS A 59 9.34 5.15 8.83
CA LYS A 59 8.23 4.21 9.08
C LYS A 59 7.49 4.56 10.36
N GLU A 60 8.22 4.82 11.43
CA GLU A 60 7.61 5.20 12.70
C GLU A 60 6.84 6.52 12.60
N LEU A 61 7.42 7.56 12.01
CA LEU A 61 6.72 8.82 11.78
C LEU A 61 5.48 8.64 10.90
N MET A 62 5.54 7.77 9.89
CA MET A 62 4.37 7.42 9.08
C MET A 62 3.27 6.83 9.95
N GLU A 63 3.58 5.86 10.77
CA GLU A 63 2.58 5.12 11.58
C GLU A 63 2.01 5.99 12.71
N THR A 64 2.88 6.73 13.42
CA THR A 64 2.48 7.43 14.64
C THR A 64 1.92 8.84 14.40
N GLU A 65 2.39 9.53 13.37
CA GLU A 65 2.06 10.94 13.13
C GLU A 65 1.31 11.17 11.81
N VAL A 66 1.82 10.60 10.69
CA VAL A 66 1.32 10.93 9.37
C VAL A 66 -0.02 10.24 9.07
N MET A 67 -0.11 8.93 9.27
CA MET A 67 -1.32 8.17 8.97
C MET A 67 -2.55 8.64 9.77
N PRO A 68 -2.44 8.89 11.10
CA PRO A 68 -3.56 9.46 11.86
C PRO A 68 -4.00 10.85 11.36
N ARG A 69 -3.04 11.70 10.97
CA ARG A 69 -3.34 13.04 10.43
C ARG A 69 -4.00 12.98 9.06
N LEU A 70 -3.53 12.07 8.17
CA LEU A 70 -4.17 11.83 6.88
C LEU A 70 -5.61 11.36 7.07
N ALA A 71 -5.83 10.43 8.00
CA ALA A 71 -7.16 9.91 8.30
C ALA A 71 -8.13 11.00 8.83
N ALA A 72 -7.61 11.93 9.63
CA ALA A 72 -8.40 13.03 10.17
C ALA A 72 -8.63 14.17 9.15
N HIS A 73 -7.65 14.40 8.26
CA HIS A 73 -7.65 15.54 7.34
C HIS A 73 -8.40 15.25 6.03
N PHE A 74 -8.33 14.02 5.54
CA PHE A 74 -8.97 13.62 4.29
C PHE A 74 -10.13 12.66 4.54
N ARG A 75 -11.21 12.83 3.77
CA ARG A 75 -12.25 11.80 3.68
C ARG A 75 -11.60 10.54 3.13
N GLN A 76 -11.60 9.47 3.88
CA GLN A 76 -11.12 8.19 3.40
C GLN A 76 -12.24 7.52 2.60
N SER A 77 -12.03 7.37 1.30
CA SER A 77 -12.80 6.42 0.51
C SER A 77 -12.37 5.01 0.89
N LYS A 78 -13.32 4.17 1.27
CA LYS A 78 -13.02 2.76 1.48
C LYS A 78 -12.71 2.13 0.13
N VAL A 79 -11.53 1.51 0.02
CA VAL A 79 -11.10 0.72 -1.13
C VAL A 79 -11.03 -0.73 -0.72
N VAL A 80 -11.63 -1.60 -1.53
CA VAL A 80 -11.48 -3.04 -1.39
C VAL A 80 -10.76 -3.57 -2.61
N HIS A 81 -9.80 -4.43 -2.38
CA HIS A 81 -9.16 -5.17 -3.45
C HIS A 81 -8.82 -6.60 -3.00
N ARG A 82 -8.82 -7.50 -3.95
CA ARG A 82 -8.34 -8.87 -3.79
C ARG A 82 -7.47 -9.23 -4.98
N THR A 83 -6.44 -10.01 -4.74
CA THR A 83 -5.48 -10.41 -5.77
C THR A 83 -5.48 -11.91 -5.92
N ALA A 84 -5.71 -12.38 -7.14
CA ALA A 84 -5.51 -13.78 -7.54
C ALA A 84 -4.13 -13.91 -8.17
N ILE A 85 -3.47 -15.05 -7.95
CA ILE A 85 -2.13 -15.34 -8.44
C ILE A 85 -2.20 -16.47 -9.43
N THR A 86 -1.63 -16.23 -10.61
CA THR A 86 -1.51 -17.23 -11.68
C THR A 86 -0.05 -17.51 -12.00
N TYR A 87 0.25 -18.70 -12.50
CA TYR A 87 1.60 -19.12 -12.84
C TYR A 87 1.60 -19.89 -14.17
N GLY A 88 2.69 -19.75 -14.93
CA GLY A 88 2.91 -20.56 -16.12
C GLY A 88 2.23 -20.09 -17.40
N LEU A 89 1.57 -18.91 -17.41
CA LEU A 89 0.99 -18.28 -18.60
C LEU A 89 1.68 -16.97 -18.94
N ALA A 90 1.79 -16.71 -20.24
CA ALA A 90 2.09 -15.34 -20.72
C ALA A 90 0.86 -14.45 -20.55
N GLU A 91 1.06 -13.14 -20.28
CA GLU A 91 -0.02 -12.19 -20.06
C GLU A 91 -1.04 -12.15 -21.19
N SER A 92 -0.56 -12.14 -22.44
CA SER A 92 -1.43 -12.13 -23.63
C SER A 92 -2.33 -13.38 -23.72
N VAL A 93 -1.81 -14.53 -23.34
CA VAL A 93 -2.57 -15.79 -23.33
C VAL A 93 -3.61 -15.76 -22.20
N LEU A 94 -3.22 -15.33 -21.01
CA LEU A 94 -4.14 -15.17 -19.89
C LEU A 94 -5.26 -14.20 -20.23
N ALA A 95 -4.93 -13.00 -20.76
CA ALA A 95 -5.92 -12.00 -21.15
C ALA A 95 -6.90 -12.53 -22.22
N ALA A 96 -6.42 -13.26 -23.23
CA ALA A 96 -7.28 -13.88 -24.22
C ALA A 96 -8.21 -14.95 -23.58
N THR A 97 -7.68 -15.75 -22.66
CA THR A 97 -8.44 -16.82 -21.99
C THR A 97 -9.57 -16.29 -21.13
N ILE A 98 -9.37 -15.14 -20.46
CA ILE A 98 -10.35 -14.57 -19.53
C ILE A 98 -11.13 -13.39 -20.11
N ALA A 99 -10.99 -13.09 -21.40
CA ALA A 99 -11.56 -11.89 -22.05
C ALA A 99 -13.08 -11.74 -21.84
N GLU A 100 -13.84 -12.82 -21.97
CA GLU A 100 -15.29 -12.80 -21.74
C GLU A 100 -15.64 -12.55 -20.26
N TRP A 101 -14.88 -13.15 -19.36
CA TRP A 101 -15.03 -12.93 -17.92
C TRP A 101 -14.70 -11.48 -17.54
N GLU A 102 -13.64 -10.92 -18.09
CA GLU A 102 -13.25 -9.52 -17.90
C GLU A 102 -14.33 -8.58 -18.43
N ALA A 103 -14.83 -8.80 -19.65
CA ALA A 103 -15.90 -8.01 -20.25
C ALA A 103 -17.22 -8.07 -19.46
N ALA A 104 -17.46 -9.15 -18.70
CA ALA A 104 -18.65 -9.33 -17.86
C ALA A 104 -18.49 -8.72 -16.45
N LEU A 105 -17.38 -8.08 -16.13
CA LEU A 105 -17.19 -7.41 -14.84
C LEU A 105 -18.10 -6.18 -14.74
N PRO A 106 -18.72 -5.94 -13.57
CA PRO A 106 -19.42 -4.69 -13.30
C PRO A 106 -18.51 -3.47 -13.48
N GLY A 107 -19.00 -2.38 -14.02
CA GLY A 107 -18.21 -1.18 -14.33
C GLY A 107 -17.55 -0.49 -13.13
N TYR A 108 -17.93 -0.83 -11.90
CA TYR A 108 -17.29 -0.35 -10.68
C TYR A 108 -16.12 -1.24 -10.21
N LEU A 109 -15.93 -2.42 -10.83
CA LEU A 109 -14.78 -3.28 -10.57
C LEU A 109 -13.68 -3.00 -11.59
N HIS A 110 -12.48 -2.76 -11.11
CA HIS A 110 -11.31 -2.48 -11.93
C HIS A 110 -10.35 -3.67 -11.85
N LEU A 111 -10.09 -4.29 -13.01
CA LEU A 111 -9.07 -5.32 -13.13
C LEU A 111 -7.71 -4.71 -13.46
N ALA A 112 -6.68 -5.18 -12.78
CA ALA A 112 -5.29 -4.86 -13.09
C ALA A 112 -4.48 -6.15 -13.24
N TYR A 113 -3.70 -6.19 -14.31
CA TYR A 113 -2.66 -7.21 -14.54
C TYR A 113 -1.35 -6.69 -13.93
N LEU A 114 -0.75 -7.48 -13.06
CA LEU A 114 0.49 -7.14 -12.36
C LEU A 114 1.52 -8.25 -12.65
N PRO A 115 2.20 -8.16 -13.81
CA PRO A 115 3.16 -9.17 -14.21
C PRO A 115 4.44 -9.12 -13.37
N SER A 116 5.00 -10.30 -13.14
CA SER A 116 6.33 -10.50 -12.58
C SER A 116 6.97 -11.72 -13.24
N PRO A 117 8.27 -11.98 -13.07
CA PRO A 117 8.89 -13.16 -13.66
C PRO A 117 8.13 -14.42 -13.25
N SER A 118 7.64 -15.18 -14.22
CA SER A 118 6.92 -16.46 -14.06
C SER A 118 5.50 -16.41 -13.46
N GLN A 119 4.99 -15.27 -13.03
CA GLN A 119 3.62 -15.18 -12.50
C GLN A 119 2.93 -13.87 -12.89
N ILE A 120 1.62 -13.93 -12.98
CA ILE A 120 0.76 -12.76 -13.18
C ILE A 120 -0.22 -12.68 -12.02
N ARG A 121 -0.29 -11.54 -11.38
CA ARG A 121 -1.29 -11.25 -10.37
C ARG A 121 -2.45 -10.49 -10.99
N LEU A 122 -3.65 -10.98 -10.83
CA LEU A 122 -4.89 -10.33 -11.26
C LEU A 122 -5.52 -9.68 -10.05
N ARG A 123 -5.57 -8.35 -10.02
CA ARG A 123 -6.17 -7.62 -8.91
C ARG A 123 -7.50 -6.99 -9.32
N LEU A 124 -8.59 -7.39 -8.66
CA LEU A 124 -9.85 -6.68 -8.71
C LEU A 124 -9.92 -5.65 -7.59
N SER A 125 -10.32 -4.43 -7.93
CA SER A 125 -10.48 -3.32 -6.99
C SER A 125 -11.84 -2.66 -7.16
N ALA A 126 -12.46 -2.27 -6.04
CA ALA A 126 -13.60 -1.38 -5.98
C ALA A 126 -13.27 -0.19 -5.09
N TYR A 127 -13.67 1.01 -5.53
CA TYR A 127 -13.40 2.27 -4.86
C TYR A 127 -14.70 2.88 -4.35
N ASP A 128 -14.63 3.76 -3.35
CA ASP A 128 -15.75 4.50 -2.78
C ASP A 128 -16.91 3.60 -2.29
N ILE A 129 -16.55 2.47 -1.68
CA ILE A 129 -17.52 1.48 -1.23
C ILE A 129 -18.11 1.83 0.13
N GLU A 130 -19.43 1.60 0.29
CA GLU A 130 -20.15 1.86 1.54
C GLU A 130 -20.45 0.58 2.36
N GLY A 131 -20.26 -0.61 1.76
CA GLY A 131 -20.67 -1.87 2.37
C GLY A 131 -19.76 -3.06 2.05
N ARG A 132 -20.31 -4.27 2.29
CA ARG A 132 -19.65 -5.56 2.01
C ARG A 132 -20.01 -6.13 0.64
N ARG A 133 -20.94 -5.50 -0.08
CA ARG A 133 -21.47 -5.99 -1.36
C ARG A 133 -20.37 -6.14 -2.41
N GLU A 134 -19.48 -5.18 -2.48
CA GLU A 134 -18.36 -5.15 -3.43
C GLU A 134 -17.31 -6.23 -3.10
N GLU A 135 -17.07 -6.48 -1.80
CA GLU A 135 -16.20 -7.58 -1.34
C GLU A 135 -16.76 -8.93 -1.79
N GLU A 136 -18.05 -9.17 -1.56
CA GLU A 136 -18.74 -10.40 -1.95
C GLU A 136 -18.78 -10.58 -3.47
N GLU A 137 -18.93 -9.47 -4.24
CA GLU A 137 -18.89 -9.52 -5.70
C GLU A 137 -17.50 -9.89 -6.20
N ILE A 138 -16.44 -9.30 -5.66
CA ILE A 138 -15.05 -9.65 -6.00
C ILE A 138 -14.81 -11.15 -5.73
N GLU A 139 -15.28 -11.67 -4.60
CA GLU A 139 -15.14 -13.09 -4.28
C GLU A 139 -15.87 -13.98 -5.29
N ARG A 140 -17.12 -13.64 -5.63
CA ARG A 140 -17.89 -14.37 -6.63
C ARG A 140 -17.20 -14.39 -8.00
N ARG A 141 -16.67 -13.24 -8.44
CA ARG A 141 -15.95 -13.14 -9.71
C ARG A 141 -14.70 -14.00 -9.72
N PHE A 142 -13.94 -13.98 -8.66
CA PHE A 142 -12.76 -14.83 -8.56
C PHE A 142 -13.07 -16.31 -8.47
N LYS A 143 -14.20 -16.72 -7.88
CA LYS A 143 -14.65 -18.12 -7.93
C LYS A 143 -14.98 -18.61 -9.35
N VAL A 144 -15.45 -17.71 -10.21
CA VAL A 144 -15.63 -18.02 -11.65
C VAL A 144 -14.27 -18.14 -12.33
N LEU A 145 -13.35 -17.19 -12.05
CA LEU A 145 -12.00 -17.21 -12.61
C LEU A 145 -11.24 -18.50 -12.27
N GLU A 146 -11.28 -18.97 -11.03
CA GLU A 146 -10.66 -20.24 -10.60
C GLU A 146 -11.08 -21.41 -11.52
N ARG A 147 -12.35 -21.44 -11.93
CA ARG A 147 -12.88 -22.51 -12.79
C ARG A 147 -12.49 -22.35 -14.25
N LEU A 148 -12.18 -21.13 -14.69
CA LEU A 148 -11.75 -20.85 -16.06
C LEU A 148 -10.28 -21.20 -16.30
N ILE A 149 -9.46 -21.07 -15.26
CA ILE A 149 -8.00 -21.28 -15.34
C ILE A 149 -7.47 -22.20 -14.24
N PRO A 150 -8.07 -23.38 -13.99
CA PRO A 150 -7.75 -24.23 -12.83
C PRO A 150 -6.28 -24.66 -12.81
N ASP A 151 -5.69 -24.92 -13.97
CA ASP A 151 -4.31 -25.39 -14.09
C ASP A 151 -3.26 -24.30 -13.85
N TYR A 152 -3.67 -23.03 -13.83
CA TYR A 152 -2.79 -21.88 -13.72
C TYR A 152 -3.04 -21.06 -12.47
N PHE A 153 -4.16 -21.29 -11.80
CA PHE A 153 -4.52 -20.59 -10.56
C PHE A 153 -3.76 -21.20 -9.37
N ILE A 154 -3.05 -20.33 -8.62
CA ILE A 154 -2.25 -20.79 -7.46
C ILE A 154 -2.92 -20.45 -6.14
N GLY A 155 -3.58 -19.31 -6.05
CA GLY A 155 -4.19 -18.84 -4.81
C GLY A 155 -4.44 -17.34 -4.78
N TYR A 156 -4.59 -16.81 -3.58
CA TYR A 156 -4.89 -15.40 -3.33
C TYR A 156 -3.82 -14.72 -2.49
N GLY A 157 -3.77 -13.40 -2.58
CA GLY A 157 -2.93 -12.55 -1.73
C GLY A 157 -1.44 -12.78 -1.94
N ASP A 158 -0.79 -13.35 -0.96
CA ASP A 158 0.66 -13.63 -0.96
C ASP A 158 0.98 -15.11 -1.22
N ALA A 159 0.03 -15.87 -1.78
CA ALA A 159 0.27 -17.27 -2.14
C ALA A 159 1.47 -17.39 -3.09
N THR A 160 2.28 -18.42 -2.89
CA THR A 160 3.44 -18.76 -3.71
C THR A 160 3.28 -20.17 -4.28
N VAL A 161 4.04 -20.50 -5.33
CA VAL A 161 4.10 -21.88 -5.83
C VAL A 161 4.49 -22.85 -4.72
N ALA A 162 5.44 -22.45 -3.87
CA ALA A 162 5.88 -23.27 -2.74
C ALA A 162 4.75 -23.53 -1.72
N SER A 163 3.98 -22.48 -1.34
CA SER A 163 2.86 -22.63 -0.42
C SER A 163 1.74 -23.49 -1.03
N ALA A 164 1.40 -23.28 -2.29
CA ALA A 164 0.39 -24.06 -3.00
C ALA A 164 0.79 -25.54 -3.12
N THR A 165 2.07 -25.81 -3.42
CA THR A 165 2.59 -27.20 -3.45
C THR A 165 2.53 -27.84 -2.07
N ALA A 166 2.89 -27.12 -1.01
CA ALA A 166 2.83 -27.62 0.36
C ALA A 166 1.40 -27.99 0.77
N ASP A 167 0.40 -27.20 0.33
CA ASP A 167 -1.02 -27.46 0.62
C ASP A 167 -1.55 -28.69 -0.12
N LEU A 168 -1.06 -28.94 -1.34
CA LEU A 168 -1.41 -30.15 -2.12
C LEU A 168 -0.79 -31.43 -1.55
N LEU A 169 0.29 -31.37 -0.78
CA LEU A 169 0.99 -32.48 -0.19
C LEU A 169 0.49 -32.86 1.23
N ARG A 170 -0.45 -32.12 1.77
CA ARG A 170 -1.10 -32.37 3.07
C ARG A 170 -2.37 -33.19 2.93
#